data_90f7bf15a082a85e55f78f99aed020fd
#
_entry.id   90f7bf15a082a85e55f78f99aed020fd
#
_cell.length_a   1.000
_cell.length_b   1.000
_cell.length_c   1.000
_cell.angle_alpha   90.00
_cell.angle_beta   90.00
_cell.angle_gamma   90.00
#
_symmetry.space_group_name_H-M   'P 1'
#
loop_
_entity.id
_entity.type
_entity.pdbx_description
1 polymer ?
#
loop_
_entity_poly.entity_id
_entity_poly.type
_entity_poly.pdbx_seq_one_letter_code
_entity_poly.pdbx_strand_id
1 'polypeptide(L)'
;MIAWRALSLRMATLSALAVALVAPASAATEVERVVSPLGIEAWLVHSPTAPLIAIDFAFRGGSSQDPADKPGVAALVAGLIDEGAGNLDARAFHEQLESSAISLSFTATRDQFNGSLRTLLDQQDKAFELTNLSLTAPRFDPEAVERIRANLLSDLRRANTNPNQIASRNWWATAFRGHPYEWPVNGTLESVTTVTPADLKNYVRRVFARDNLKIGIVGNVDAATAGAIVDRIFGSLPAKADLAPVASANPQGLGRKITVDLDVPQSVVMIGGEGIALKDPDFMPAYIVNEILGGGSFASRLYREVREVRGLAYSVYSALIPLNHAALFMSGTATRGDRAGQTLEVVEHEIHRLAETGPTVEELARAKSYLKGSYALRFDTSSKIASQLVQIQMDDLGIDYIKRRNSLVEAVTLADVKRVAKRLLDGGLLVTVVGRPAVTTANTAAKGG
;
A
#
# COMPACT_ATOMS: atom_id res chain seq x y z
N MET A 1 74.92 -12.10 -26.51
CA MET A 1 73.91 -11.04 -26.54
C MET A 1 72.86 -11.27 -27.66
N ILE A 2 72.20 -12.39 -27.66
CA ILE A 2 71.05 -12.70 -28.57
C ILE A 2 70.27 -13.83 -27.86
N ALA A 3 69.35 -13.48 -26.92
CA ALA A 3 68.43 -14.48 -26.36
C ALA A 3 67.26 -13.81 -25.49
N TRP A 4 66.94 -12.51 -25.66
CA TRP A 4 65.96 -11.85 -24.84
C TRP A 4 64.86 -11.07 -25.62
N ARG A 5 64.65 -11.42 -26.87
CA ARG A 5 63.64 -10.77 -27.72
C ARG A 5 62.47 -11.64 -28.21
N ALA A 6 62.35 -12.89 -27.73
CA ALA A 6 61.30 -13.82 -28.19
C ALA A 6 60.24 -14.20 -27.16
N LEU A 7 60.24 -13.57 -25.94
CA LEU A 7 59.29 -13.92 -24.89
C LEU A 7 58.22 -12.82 -24.60
N SER A 8 58.31 -11.67 -25.26
CA SER A 8 57.39 -10.57 -25.04
C SER A 8 56.22 -10.44 -26.05
N LEU A 9 56.16 -11.37 -27.04
CA LEU A 9 55.11 -11.29 -28.09
C LEU A 9 54.04 -12.40 -27.98
N ARG A 10 54.06 -13.25 -26.95
CA ARG A 10 53.04 -14.31 -26.73
C ARG A 10 52.12 -14.09 -25.50
N MET A 11 52.28 -13.01 -24.74
CA MET A 11 51.44 -12.68 -23.61
C MET A 11 50.39 -11.58 -23.90
N ALA A 12 50.41 -11.00 -25.09
CA ALA A 12 49.45 -9.91 -25.47
C ALA A 12 48.20 -10.39 -26.20
N THR A 13 48.07 -11.71 -26.47
CA THR A 13 46.89 -12.24 -27.20
C THR A 13 45.91 -13.05 -26.37
N LEU A 14 46.12 -13.18 -25.04
CA LEU A 14 45.18 -13.89 -24.14
C LEU A 14 44.39 -13.01 -23.20
N SER A 15 44.55 -11.68 -23.25
CA SER A 15 43.76 -10.73 -22.42
C SER A 15 42.58 -10.07 -23.12
N ALA A 16 42.28 -10.43 -24.36
CA ALA A 16 41.23 -9.81 -25.18
C ALA A 16 39.94 -10.66 -25.31
N LEU A 17 39.81 -11.78 -24.55
CA LEU A 17 38.65 -12.66 -24.72
C LEU A 17 37.84 -12.93 -23.41
N ALA A 18 37.89 -12.02 -22.46
CA ALA A 18 37.12 -12.15 -21.19
C ALA A 18 36.19 -10.97 -20.86
N VAL A 19 35.85 -10.17 -21.88
CA VAL A 19 34.80 -9.15 -21.75
C VAL A 19 33.70 -9.48 -22.75
N ALA A 20 33.05 -10.62 -22.55
CA ALA A 20 31.85 -10.94 -23.28
C ALA A 20 30.82 -11.46 -22.29
N LEU A 21 29.68 -10.77 -22.28
CA LEU A 21 28.38 -11.24 -21.78
C LEU A 21 28.21 -11.26 -20.25
N VAL A 22 28.20 -10.10 -19.63
CA VAL A 22 27.16 -9.83 -18.64
C VAL A 22 26.06 -9.08 -19.39
N ALA A 23 25.24 -9.80 -20.12
CA ALA A 23 23.91 -9.31 -20.48
C ALA A 23 23.17 -9.08 -19.17
N PRO A 24 22.60 -7.89 -18.91
CA PRO A 24 21.65 -7.77 -17.84
C PRO A 24 20.45 -8.64 -18.23
N ALA A 25 20.35 -9.80 -17.62
CA ALA A 25 19.13 -10.59 -17.64
C ALA A 25 18.08 -9.84 -16.79
N SER A 26 17.65 -8.68 -17.24
CA SER A 26 16.33 -8.17 -16.95
C SER A 26 15.37 -9.00 -17.80
N ALA A 27 15.19 -10.27 -17.42
CA ALA A 27 14.06 -11.04 -17.89
C ALA A 27 12.84 -10.26 -17.43
N ALA A 28 12.21 -9.53 -18.35
CA ALA A 28 10.95 -8.86 -18.09
C ALA A 28 10.01 -9.94 -17.54
N THR A 29 9.50 -9.75 -16.33
CA THR A 29 8.55 -10.66 -15.70
C THR A 29 7.42 -10.91 -16.68
N GLU A 30 7.37 -12.10 -17.26
CA GLU A 30 6.31 -12.47 -18.21
C GLU A 30 5.10 -12.89 -17.40
N VAL A 31 3.98 -12.18 -17.63
CA VAL A 31 2.72 -12.45 -16.95
C VAL A 31 1.79 -13.15 -17.92
N GLU A 32 1.33 -14.33 -17.54
CA GLU A 32 0.36 -15.12 -18.28
C GLU A 32 -1.04 -14.99 -17.66
N ARG A 33 -2.04 -14.76 -18.50
CA ARG A 33 -3.45 -14.78 -18.08
C ARG A 33 -3.96 -16.21 -18.10
N VAL A 34 -4.35 -16.70 -16.94
CA VAL A 34 -4.96 -18.02 -16.75
C VAL A 34 -6.45 -17.87 -16.47
N VAL A 35 -7.27 -18.66 -17.13
CA VAL A 35 -8.70 -18.80 -16.81
C VAL A 35 -8.94 -20.25 -16.40
N SER A 36 -9.39 -20.46 -15.18
CA SER A 36 -9.65 -21.79 -14.64
C SER A 36 -10.84 -22.46 -15.35
N PRO A 37 -11.02 -23.79 -15.24
CA PRO A 37 -12.20 -24.49 -15.73
C PRO A 37 -13.54 -23.92 -15.24
N LEU A 38 -13.59 -23.38 -14.01
CA LEU A 38 -14.78 -22.70 -13.46
C LEU A 38 -14.90 -21.23 -13.86
N GLY A 39 -14.02 -20.73 -14.75
CA GLY A 39 -14.05 -19.37 -15.28
C GLY A 39 -13.45 -18.30 -14.36
N ILE A 40 -12.64 -18.67 -13.37
CA ILE A 40 -11.97 -17.74 -12.48
C ILE A 40 -10.65 -17.29 -13.12
N GLU A 41 -10.44 -15.97 -13.23
CA GLU A 41 -9.22 -15.40 -13.78
C GLU A 41 -8.11 -15.28 -12.73
N ALA A 42 -6.90 -15.70 -13.10
CA ALA A 42 -5.67 -15.47 -12.32
C ALA A 42 -4.54 -15.02 -13.26
N TRP A 43 -3.57 -14.31 -12.71
CA TRP A 43 -2.33 -13.97 -13.43
C TRP A 43 -1.17 -14.76 -12.86
N LEU A 44 -0.45 -15.45 -13.76
CA LEU A 44 0.65 -16.34 -13.44
C LEU A 44 1.99 -15.74 -13.88
N VAL A 45 2.98 -15.87 -13.01
CA VAL A 45 4.40 -15.72 -13.34
C VAL A 45 5.08 -17.06 -13.07
N HIS A 46 5.57 -17.70 -14.14
CA HIS A 46 6.35 -18.92 -14.00
C HIS A 46 7.74 -18.62 -13.40
N SER A 47 8.07 -19.27 -12.27
CA SER A 47 9.33 -19.12 -11.56
C SER A 47 9.90 -20.49 -11.18
N PRO A 48 10.78 -21.09 -12.01
CA PRO A 48 11.29 -22.43 -11.79
C PRO A 48 12.39 -22.50 -10.71
N THR A 49 12.90 -21.36 -10.25
CA THR A 49 14.09 -21.30 -9.40
C THR A 49 13.84 -21.61 -7.93
N ALA A 50 12.58 -21.48 -7.46
CA ALA A 50 12.24 -21.70 -6.07
C ALA A 50 11.22 -22.85 -5.93
N PRO A 51 11.42 -23.82 -5.00
CA PRO A 51 10.51 -24.94 -4.77
C PRO A 51 9.29 -24.50 -3.96
N LEU A 52 8.70 -23.34 -4.28
CA LEU A 52 7.58 -22.77 -3.56
C LEU A 52 6.55 -22.19 -4.54
N ILE A 53 5.32 -22.07 -4.04
CA ILE A 53 4.23 -21.32 -4.66
C ILE A 53 3.87 -20.15 -3.74
N ALA A 54 3.76 -18.95 -4.32
CA ALA A 54 3.21 -17.75 -3.70
C ALA A 54 1.91 -17.38 -4.42
N ILE A 55 0.82 -17.25 -3.67
CA ILE A 55 -0.50 -16.84 -4.18
C ILE A 55 -0.96 -15.66 -3.34
N ASP A 56 -1.08 -14.50 -3.95
CA ASP A 56 -1.77 -13.37 -3.37
C ASP A 56 -3.13 -13.23 -4.03
N PHE A 57 -4.12 -12.81 -3.27
CA PHE A 57 -5.46 -12.57 -3.79
C PHE A 57 -6.14 -11.43 -3.03
N ALA A 58 -7.11 -10.80 -3.67
CA ALA A 58 -7.88 -9.74 -3.05
C ALA A 58 -9.32 -9.75 -3.52
N PHE A 59 -10.22 -9.42 -2.58
CA PHE A 59 -11.61 -9.09 -2.85
C PHE A 59 -11.79 -7.56 -2.74
N ARG A 60 -12.55 -6.94 -3.65
CA ARG A 60 -12.97 -5.55 -3.49
C ARG A 60 -13.93 -5.43 -2.30
N GLY A 61 -13.82 -4.35 -1.53
CA GLY A 61 -14.73 -4.07 -0.43
C GLY A 61 -14.02 -3.54 0.81
N GLY A 62 -13.19 -4.33 1.48
CA GLY A 62 -12.50 -3.91 2.71
C GLY A 62 -13.45 -3.36 3.78
N SER A 63 -12.95 -2.42 4.59
CA SER A 63 -13.76 -1.79 5.65
C SER A 63 -14.83 -0.82 5.13
N SER A 64 -14.80 -0.45 3.84
CA SER A 64 -15.88 0.32 3.23
C SER A 64 -17.20 -0.47 3.14
N GLN A 65 -17.14 -1.79 3.36
CA GLN A 65 -18.29 -2.68 3.41
C GLN A 65 -18.75 -3.02 4.84
N ASP A 66 -18.09 -2.47 5.85
CA ASP A 66 -18.55 -2.61 7.24
C ASP A 66 -19.93 -1.95 7.43
N PRO A 67 -20.80 -2.48 8.29
CA PRO A 67 -22.01 -1.76 8.69
C PRO A 67 -21.65 -0.40 9.29
N ALA A 68 -22.44 0.63 8.99
CA ALA A 68 -22.14 2.00 9.40
C ALA A 68 -22.03 2.18 10.93
N ASP A 69 -22.75 1.35 11.70
CA ASP A 69 -22.74 1.31 13.17
C ASP A 69 -21.67 0.36 13.74
N LYS A 70 -20.98 -0.42 12.90
CA LYS A 70 -20.00 -1.44 13.32
C LYS A 70 -18.69 -1.39 12.52
N PRO A 71 -18.03 -0.23 12.39
CA PRO A 71 -16.72 -0.18 11.75
C PRO A 71 -15.73 -1.09 12.50
N GLY A 72 -14.88 -1.82 11.74
CA GLY A 72 -13.93 -2.80 12.26
C GLY A 72 -14.32 -4.26 12.02
N VAL A 73 -15.48 -4.54 11.40
CA VAL A 73 -15.88 -5.91 11.03
C VAL A 73 -14.87 -6.54 10.09
N ALA A 74 -14.45 -5.85 9.02
CA ALA A 74 -13.46 -6.36 8.07
C ALA A 74 -12.11 -6.68 8.74
N ALA A 75 -11.67 -5.84 9.67
CA ALA A 75 -10.44 -6.06 10.43
C ALA A 75 -10.55 -7.29 11.36
N LEU A 76 -11.70 -7.47 12.06
CA LEU A 76 -11.95 -8.65 12.86
C LEU A 76 -12.04 -9.91 12.00
N VAL A 77 -12.69 -9.88 10.84
CA VAL A 77 -12.68 -11.01 9.90
C VAL A 77 -11.26 -11.36 9.49
N ALA A 78 -10.43 -10.36 9.15
CA ALA A 78 -9.04 -10.60 8.76
C ALA A 78 -8.19 -11.25 9.87
N GLY A 79 -8.45 -10.91 11.12
CA GLY A 79 -7.75 -11.51 12.27
C GLY A 79 -8.36 -12.81 12.78
N LEU A 80 -9.48 -13.27 12.22
CA LEU A 80 -10.21 -14.43 12.73
C LEU A 80 -10.40 -15.55 11.70
N ILE A 81 -10.19 -15.27 10.42
CA ILE A 81 -10.54 -16.17 9.34
C ILE A 81 -9.67 -17.44 9.31
N ASP A 82 -8.48 -17.39 9.91
CA ASP A 82 -7.54 -18.48 10.11
C ASP A 82 -7.50 -18.98 11.57
N GLU A 83 -8.41 -18.49 12.40
CA GLU A 83 -8.59 -18.92 13.79
C GLU A 83 -9.60 -20.06 13.92
N GLY A 84 -9.46 -21.06 13.04
CA GLY A 84 -10.30 -22.25 12.94
C GLY A 84 -11.25 -22.20 11.76
N ALA A 85 -11.29 -23.30 11.00
CA ALA A 85 -12.14 -23.46 9.82
C ALA A 85 -12.55 -24.92 9.61
N GLY A 86 -13.74 -25.15 9.10
CA GLY A 86 -14.30 -26.48 8.92
C GLY A 86 -14.37 -27.26 10.26
N ASN A 87 -13.68 -28.40 10.31
CA ASN A 87 -13.61 -29.25 11.50
C ASN A 87 -12.45 -28.89 12.46
N LEU A 88 -11.57 -27.97 12.03
CA LEU A 88 -10.38 -27.60 12.78
C LEU A 88 -10.70 -26.40 13.67
N ASP A 89 -10.47 -26.53 14.97
CA ASP A 89 -10.43 -25.39 15.87
C ASP A 89 -9.16 -24.55 15.63
N ALA A 90 -9.02 -23.42 16.32
CA ALA A 90 -7.90 -22.50 16.12
C ALA A 90 -6.55 -23.20 16.33
N ARG A 91 -6.44 -24.04 17.40
CA ARG A 91 -5.20 -24.74 17.69
C ARG A 91 -4.85 -25.75 16.59
N ALA A 92 -5.78 -26.61 16.22
CA ALA A 92 -5.56 -27.63 15.19
C ALA A 92 -5.26 -27.00 13.81
N PHE A 93 -5.89 -25.85 13.50
CA PHE A 93 -5.64 -25.12 12.26
C PHE A 93 -4.21 -24.58 12.23
N HIS A 94 -3.77 -23.91 13.29
CA HIS A 94 -2.40 -23.40 13.38
C HIS A 94 -1.33 -24.50 13.43
N GLU A 95 -1.58 -25.59 14.16
CA GLU A 95 -0.69 -26.77 14.16
C GLU A 95 -0.49 -27.33 12.74
N GLN A 96 -1.53 -27.34 11.88
CA GLN A 96 -1.39 -27.76 10.49
C GLN A 96 -0.61 -26.76 9.64
N LEU A 97 -0.80 -25.46 9.82
CA LEU A 97 -0.01 -24.43 9.13
C LEU A 97 1.47 -24.54 9.50
N GLU A 98 1.77 -24.61 10.79
CA GLU A 98 3.15 -24.63 11.31
C GLU A 98 3.89 -25.91 10.92
N SER A 99 3.27 -27.08 11.12
CA SER A 99 3.89 -28.39 10.81
C SER A 99 4.17 -28.57 9.32
N SER A 100 3.43 -27.88 8.45
CA SER A 100 3.61 -27.89 6.99
C SER A 100 4.37 -26.68 6.46
N ALA A 101 4.93 -25.83 7.32
CA ALA A 101 5.61 -24.59 6.93
C ALA A 101 4.79 -23.70 5.94
N ILE A 102 3.46 -23.68 6.13
CA ILE A 102 2.53 -22.87 5.34
C ILE A 102 2.42 -21.49 5.97
N SER A 103 2.64 -20.46 5.19
CA SER A 103 2.39 -19.07 5.58
C SER A 103 1.09 -18.61 4.94
N LEU A 104 0.07 -18.41 5.74
CA LEU A 104 -1.24 -17.88 5.34
C LEU A 104 -1.53 -16.65 6.18
N SER A 105 -1.96 -15.56 5.57
CA SER A 105 -2.28 -14.31 6.27
C SER A 105 -3.35 -13.52 5.55
N PHE A 106 -4.11 -12.73 6.32
CA PHE A 106 -5.18 -11.91 5.80
C PHE A 106 -5.09 -10.49 6.34
N THR A 107 -5.49 -9.51 5.53
CA THR A 107 -5.53 -8.10 5.93
C THR A 107 -6.71 -7.40 5.28
N ALA A 108 -7.29 -6.42 5.97
CA ALA A 108 -8.28 -5.54 5.42
C ALA A 108 -7.70 -4.12 5.25
N THR A 109 -8.01 -3.49 4.13
CA THR A 109 -7.82 -2.06 3.90
C THR A 109 -9.19 -1.37 3.79
N ARG A 110 -9.23 -0.10 3.41
CA ARG A 110 -10.51 0.56 3.14
C ARG A 110 -11.31 -0.10 2.00
N ASP A 111 -10.61 -0.49 0.93
CA ASP A 111 -11.24 -0.91 -0.32
C ASP A 111 -11.02 -2.38 -0.68
N GLN A 112 -10.21 -3.09 0.09
CA GLN A 112 -9.80 -4.45 -0.24
C GLN A 112 -9.71 -5.32 1.00
N PHE A 113 -10.08 -6.60 0.82
CA PHE A 113 -9.74 -7.67 1.73
C PHE A 113 -8.72 -8.57 1.03
N ASN A 114 -7.52 -8.67 1.59
CA ASN A 114 -6.39 -9.34 0.96
C ASN A 114 -6.05 -10.63 1.68
N GLY A 115 -5.62 -11.65 0.93
CA GLY A 115 -5.01 -12.86 1.44
C GLY A 115 -3.69 -13.14 0.74
N SER A 116 -2.75 -13.70 1.49
CA SER A 116 -1.45 -14.12 0.99
C SER A 116 -1.14 -15.53 1.47
N LEU A 117 -0.83 -16.41 0.55
CA LEU A 117 -0.44 -17.80 0.78
C LEU A 117 0.96 -18.03 0.22
N ARG A 118 1.82 -18.63 1.04
CA ARG A 118 3.11 -19.16 0.59
C ARG A 118 3.32 -20.56 1.16
N THR A 119 3.69 -21.50 0.29
CA THR A 119 3.90 -22.90 0.64
C THR A 119 5.00 -23.53 -0.20
N LEU A 120 5.58 -24.59 0.30
CA LEU A 120 6.45 -25.49 -0.47
C LEU A 120 5.60 -26.36 -1.40
N LEU A 121 6.18 -26.80 -2.51
CA LEU A 121 5.46 -27.61 -3.52
C LEU A 121 4.95 -28.94 -2.96
N ASP A 122 5.68 -29.56 -2.03
CA ASP A 122 5.30 -30.84 -1.38
C ASP A 122 4.18 -30.68 -0.33
N GLN A 123 3.89 -29.46 0.12
CA GLN A 123 2.84 -29.12 1.07
C GLN A 123 1.64 -28.40 0.43
N GLN A 124 1.64 -28.24 -0.88
CA GLN A 124 0.64 -27.44 -1.60
C GLN A 124 -0.79 -27.93 -1.39
N ASP A 125 -1.00 -29.25 -1.34
CA ASP A 125 -2.33 -29.83 -1.19
C ASP A 125 -2.98 -29.42 0.15
N LYS A 126 -2.21 -29.47 1.22
CA LYS A 126 -2.64 -29.03 2.54
C LYS A 126 -2.87 -27.53 2.59
N ALA A 127 -1.97 -26.76 1.97
CA ALA A 127 -2.07 -25.30 1.92
C ALA A 127 -3.35 -24.83 1.19
N PHE A 128 -3.69 -25.47 0.08
CA PHE A 128 -4.89 -25.12 -0.69
C PHE A 128 -6.17 -25.52 0.05
N GLU A 129 -6.16 -26.69 0.73
CA GLU A 129 -7.29 -27.11 1.59
C GLU A 129 -7.53 -26.11 2.71
N LEU A 130 -6.49 -25.75 3.49
CA LEU A 130 -6.61 -24.81 4.61
C LEU A 130 -7.06 -23.43 4.14
N THR A 131 -6.52 -22.93 3.01
CA THR A 131 -6.93 -21.65 2.43
C THR A 131 -8.40 -21.69 1.99
N ASN A 132 -8.84 -22.75 1.31
CA ASN A 132 -10.24 -22.92 0.95
C ASN A 132 -11.15 -22.95 2.18
N LEU A 133 -10.80 -23.72 3.21
CA LEU A 133 -11.57 -23.79 4.46
C LEU A 133 -11.69 -22.42 5.14
N SER A 134 -10.59 -21.66 5.22
CA SER A 134 -10.62 -20.31 5.78
C SER A 134 -11.63 -19.42 5.06
N LEU A 135 -11.68 -19.47 3.73
CA LEU A 135 -12.53 -18.61 2.93
C LEU A 135 -14.01 -19.05 2.91
N THR A 136 -14.30 -20.36 3.06
CA THR A 136 -15.63 -20.90 2.83
C THR A 136 -16.34 -21.37 4.10
N ALA A 137 -15.59 -21.76 5.12
CA ALA A 137 -16.11 -22.34 6.35
C ALA A 137 -15.39 -21.83 7.62
N PRO A 138 -15.13 -20.51 7.76
CA PRO A 138 -14.54 -19.98 8.98
C PRO A 138 -15.50 -20.18 10.15
N ARG A 139 -14.96 -20.60 11.31
CA ARG A 139 -15.79 -20.99 12.46
C ARG A 139 -16.27 -19.79 13.25
N PHE A 140 -15.37 -18.83 13.50
CA PHE A 140 -15.63 -17.71 14.41
C PHE A 140 -16.10 -18.19 15.79
N ASP A 141 -15.34 -19.13 16.35
CA ASP A 141 -15.63 -19.70 17.67
C ASP A 141 -15.56 -18.60 18.75
N PRO A 142 -16.45 -18.61 19.74
CA PRO A 142 -16.55 -17.53 20.73
C PRO A 142 -15.22 -17.22 21.44
N GLU A 143 -14.44 -18.25 21.78
CA GLU A 143 -13.16 -18.10 22.46
C GLU A 143 -12.14 -17.35 21.55
N ALA A 144 -12.03 -17.76 20.27
CA ALA A 144 -11.17 -17.10 19.31
C ALA A 144 -11.61 -15.64 19.06
N VAL A 145 -12.92 -15.42 18.92
CA VAL A 145 -13.49 -14.06 18.74
C VAL A 145 -13.15 -13.16 19.92
N GLU A 146 -13.33 -13.63 21.16
CA GLU A 146 -13.02 -12.81 22.33
C GLU A 146 -11.51 -12.55 22.49
N ARG A 147 -10.67 -13.53 22.17
CA ARG A 147 -9.21 -13.37 22.21
C ARG A 147 -8.72 -12.34 21.18
N ILE A 148 -9.15 -12.44 19.92
CA ILE A 148 -8.76 -11.51 18.87
C ILE A 148 -9.38 -10.14 19.10
N ARG A 149 -10.63 -10.06 19.57
CA ARG A 149 -11.26 -8.79 19.99
C ARG A 149 -10.44 -8.11 21.09
N ALA A 150 -10.02 -8.84 22.12
CA ALA A 150 -9.22 -8.30 23.21
C ALA A 150 -7.87 -7.73 22.70
N ASN A 151 -7.22 -8.41 21.76
CA ASN A 151 -6.01 -7.96 21.12
C ASN A 151 -6.26 -6.64 20.35
N LEU A 152 -7.30 -6.60 19.51
CA LEU A 152 -7.66 -5.40 18.74
C LEU A 152 -8.02 -4.23 19.64
N LEU A 153 -8.78 -4.45 20.72
CA LEU A 153 -9.09 -3.41 21.71
C LEU A 153 -7.85 -2.90 22.43
N SER A 154 -6.86 -3.76 22.70
CA SER A 154 -5.57 -3.35 23.25
C SER A 154 -4.80 -2.45 22.26
N ASP A 155 -4.79 -2.82 20.98
CA ASP A 155 -4.19 -2.01 19.91
C ASP A 155 -4.87 -0.65 19.76
N LEU A 156 -6.20 -0.62 19.79
CA LEU A 156 -6.98 0.62 19.73
C LEU A 156 -6.72 1.53 20.94
N ARG A 157 -6.57 0.96 22.17
CA ARG A 157 -6.18 1.74 23.36
C ARG A 157 -4.80 2.37 23.18
N ARG A 158 -3.81 1.62 22.65
CA ARG A 158 -2.48 2.16 22.33
C ARG A 158 -2.55 3.23 21.26
N ALA A 159 -3.40 3.03 20.23
CA ALA A 159 -3.62 4.00 19.17
C ALA A 159 -4.17 5.34 19.70
N ASN A 160 -4.96 5.32 20.77
CA ASN A 160 -5.53 6.53 21.39
C ASN A 160 -4.49 7.43 22.08
N THR A 161 -3.29 6.93 22.34
CA THR A 161 -2.16 7.70 22.90
C THR A 161 -1.03 7.92 21.87
N ASN A 162 -1.16 7.36 20.66
CA ASN A 162 -0.17 7.51 19.60
C ASN A 162 -0.48 8.75 18.75
N PRO A 163 0.42 9.75 18.71
CA PRO A 163 0.14 11.01 18.01
C PRO A 163 -0.09 10.82 16.50
N ASN A 164 0.57 9.87 15.85
CA ASN A 164 0.33 9.59 14.43
C ASN A 164 -1.08 9.02 14.18
N GLN A 165 -1.55 8.10 15.03
CA GLN A 165 -2.89 7.52 14.94
C GLN A 165 -3.98 8.57 15.23
N ILE A 166 -3.74 9.43 16.22
CA ILE A 166 -4.64 10.55 16.55
C ILE A 166 -4.72 11.53 15.37
N ALA A 167 -3.58 11.89 14.77
CA ALA A 167 -3.54 12.79 13.62
C ALA A 167 -4.30 12.19 12.43
N SER A 168 -4.03 10.94 12.10
CA SER A 168 -4.70 10.22 11.03
C SER A 168 -6.21 10.14 11.25
N ARG A 169 -6.64 9.69 12.43
CA ARG A 169 -8.08 9.58 12.74
C ARG A 169 -8.81 10.92 12.62
N ASN A 170 -8.25 12.01 13.17
CA ASN A 170 -8.89 13.32 13.09
C ASN A 170 -8.93 13.85 11.66
N TRP A 171 -7.89 13.61 10.88
CA TRP A 171 -7.85 14.00 9.47
C TRP A 171 -8.94 13.27 8.67
N TRP A 172 -8.98 11.92 8.75
CA TRP A 172 -9.97 11.12 8.02
C TRP A 172 -11.41 11.41 8.45
N ALA A 173 -11.66 11.54 9.75
CA ALA A 173 -12.98 11.88 10.28
C ALA A 173 -13.47 13.26 9.83
N THR A 174 -12.55 14.19 9.58
CA THR A 174 -12.92 15.52 9.07
C THR A 174 -13.07 15.50 7.55
N ALA A 175 -12.13 14.85 6.85
CA ALA A 175 -12.13 14.82 5.38
C ALA A 175 -13.30 14.01 4.79
N PHE A 176 -13.78 13.00 5.50
CA PHE A 176 -14.77 12.05 4.97
C PHE A 176 -16.00 11.89 5.86
N ARG A 177 -16.39 12.96 6.55
CA ARG A 177 -17.57 12.91 7.44
C ARG A 177 -18.82 12.42 6.70
N GLY A 178 -19.44 11.34 7.25
CA GLY A 178 -20.62 10.70 6.67
C GLY A 178 -20.34 9.73 5.52
N HIS A 179 -19.08 9.48 5.21
CA HIS A 179 -18.65 8.49 4.22
C HIS A 179 -17.97 7.31 4.92
N PRO A 180 -17.99 6.06 4.41
CA PRO A 180 -17.31 4.92 5.04
C PRO A 180 -15.81 5.14 5.35
N TYR A 181 -15.14 6.01 4.58
CA TYR A 181 -13.74 6.36 4.83
C TYR A 181 -13.50 7.23 6.08
N GLU A 182 -14.56 7.77 6.69
CA GLU A 182 -14.47 8.48 7.97
C GLU A 182 -13.82 7.60 9.05
N TRP A 183 -14.19 6.32 9.06
CA TRP A 183 -13.80 5.39 10.10
C TRP A 183 -12.40 4.79 9.91
N PRO A 184 -11.66 4.55 11.00
CA PRO A 184 -10.47 3.71 10.93
C PRO A 184 -10.82 2.29 10.47
N VAL A 185 -9.95 1.66 9.69
CA VAL A 185 -10.14 0.26 9.23
C VAL A 185 -10.34 -0.69 10.40
N ASN A 186 -9.61 -0.46 11.51
CA ASN A 186 -9.69 -1.27 12.73
C ASN A 186 -10.91 -0.93 13.62
N GLY A 187 -11.79 -0.04 13.18
CA GLY A 187 -12.94 0.41 13.97
C GLY A 187 -12.58 1.31 15.16
N THR A 188 -13.46 1.36 16.14
CA THR A 188 -13.30 2.10 17.40
C THR A 188 -13.43 1.16 18.60
N LEU A 189 -13.10 1.66 19.79
CA LEU A 189 -13.29 0.87 21.04
C LEU A 189 -14.76 0.48 21.23
N GLU A 190 -15.68 1.38 20.88
CA GLU A 190 -17.11 1.20 21.01
C GLU A 190 -17.63 0.19 19.96
N SER A 191 -17.30 0.40 18.68
CA SER A 191 -17.83 -0.42 17.59
C SER A 191 -17.36 -1.88 17.67
N VAL A 192 -16.05 -2.11 17.95
CA VAL A 192 -15.46 -3.45 18.01
C VAL A 192 -16.09 -4.30 19.10
N THR A 193 -16.55 -3.70 20.22
CA THR A 193 -17.23 -4.43 21.30
C THR A 193 -18.62 -4.93 20.91
N THR A 194 -19.26 -4.33 19.90
CA THR A 194 -20.61 -4.68 19.46
C THR A 194 -20.65 -5.67 18.30
N VAL A 195 -19.51 -5.95 17.66
CA VAL A 195 -19.43 -6.92 16.55
C VAL A 195 -19.72 -8.33 17.04
N THR A 196 -20.60 -9.03 16.35
CA THR A 196 -21.02 -10.39 16.68
C THR A 196 -20.49 -11.40 15.65
N PRO A 197 -20.44 -12.71 15.98
CA PRO A 197 -20.12 -13.75 14.99
C PRO A 197 -21.04 -13.73 13.76
N ALA A 198 -22.29 -13.30 13.91
CA ALA A 198 -23.23 -13.15 12.80
C ALA A 198 -22.78 -12.04 11.83
N ASP A 199 -22.26 -10.92 12.34
CA ASP A 199 -21.73 -9.82 11.53
C ASP A 199 -20.51 -10.31 10.71
N LEU A 200 -19.61 -11.09 11.33
CA LEU A 200 -18.43 -11.66 10.67
C LEU A 200 -18.84 -12.60 9.54
N LYS A 201 -19.74 -13.55 9.80
CA LYS A 201 -20.28 -14.48 8.80
C LYS A 201 -21.02 -13.74 7.67
N ASN A 202 -21.75 -12.68 8.00
CA ASN A 202 -22.43 -11.86 7.00
C ASN A 202 -21.45 -11.14 6.09
N TYR A 203 -20.35 -10.57 6.65
CA TYR A 203 -19.30 -9.95 5.87
C TYR A 203 -18.68 -10.93 4.86
N VAL A 204 -18.24 -12.11 5.33
CA VAL A 204 -17.68 -13.16 4.47
C VAL A 204 -18.63 -13.53 3.33
N ARG A 205 -19.91 -13.78 3.64
CA ARG A 205 -20.93 -14.15 2.65
C ARG A 205 -21.15 -13.09 1.58
N ARG A 206 -21.06 -11.79 1.95
CA ARG A 206 -21.32 -10.68 1.04
C ARG A 206 -20.13 -10.33 0.17
N VAL A 207 -18.93 -10.41 0.73
CA VAL A 207 -17.70 -9.90 0.09
C VAL A 207 -16.97 -10.98 -0.70
N PHE A 208 -16.91 -12.23 -0.18
CA PHE A 208 -16.11 -13.27 -0.80
C PHE A 208 -16.88 -13.97 -1.90
N ALA A 209 -16.61 -13.56 -3.15
CA ALA A 209 -17.23 -14.13 -4.32
C ALA A 209 -16.27 -14.13 -5.51
N ARG A 210 -16.53 -15.01 -6.49
CA ARG A 210 -15.65 -15.23 -7.65
C ARG A 210 -15.57 -14.01 -8.57
N ASP A 211 -16.69 -13.28 -8.77
CA ASP A 211 -16.71 -12.07 -9.59
C ASP A 211 -15.98 -10.87 -8.95
N ASN A 212 -15.73 -10.95 -7.64
CA ASN A 212 -15.10 -9.91 -6.84
C ASN A 212 -13.61 -10.16 -6.55
N LEU A 213 -13.04 -11.23 -7.11
CA LEU A 213 -11.73 -11.78 -6.77
C LEU A 213 -10.68 -11.45 -7.83
N LYS A 214 -9.48 -11.08 -7.38
CA LYS A 214 -8.26 -10.95 -8.19
C LYS A 214 -7.16 -11.82 -7.60
N ILE A 215 -6.41 -12.54 -8.47
CA ILE A 215 -5.43 -13.55 -8.05
C ILE A 215 -4.12 -13.35 -8.80
N GLY A 216 -3.01 -13.38 -8.06
CA GLY A 216 -1.65 -13.44 -8.58
C GLY A 216 -0.96 -14.70 -8.10
N ILE A 217 -0.38 -15.47 -9.00
CA ILE A 217 0.33 -16.73 -8.71
C ILE A 217 1.77 -16.61 -9.21
N VAL A 218 2.71 -17.03 -8.38
CA VAL A 218 4.12 -17.12 -8.75
C VAL A 218 4.67 -18.47 -8.27
N GLY A 219 5.20 -19.26 -9.18
CA GLY A 219 5.74 -20.58 -8.83
C GLY A 219 6.15 -21.41 -10.04
N ASN A 220 6.68 -22.60 -9.77
CA ASN A 220 7.05 -23.56 -10.81
C ASN A 220 5.82 -24.41 -11.22
N VAL A 221 4.82 -23.75 -11.77
CA VAL A 221 3.59 -24.39 -12.28
C VAL A 221 3.26 -23.86 -13.66
N ASP A 222 2.64 -24.69 -14.48
CA ASP A 222 2.09 -24.28 -15.78
C ASP A 222 0.67 -23.70 -15.65
N ALA A 223 0.14 -23.15 -16.73
CA ALA A 223 -1.18 -22.53 -16.76
C ALA A 223 -2.31 -23.50 -16.41
N ALA A 224 -2.24 -24.76 -16.84
CA ALA A 224 -3.26 -25.77 -16.57
C ALA A 224 -3.29 -26.11 -15.08
N THR A 225 -2.14 -26.34 -14.48
CA THR A 225 -1.97 -26.56 -13.04
C THR A 225 -2.42 -25.35 -12.23
N ALA A 226 -2.04 -24.14 -12.64
CA ALA A 226 -2.48 -22.91 -11.99
C ALA A 226 -4.02 -22.77 -12.04
N GLY A 227 -4.66 -23.08 -13.15
CA GLY A 227 -6.13 -23.12 -13.27
C GLY A 227 -6.78 -24.10 -12.29
N ALA A 228 -6.22 -25.32 -12.15
CA ALA A 228 -6.71 -26.31 -11.19
C ALA A 228 -6.52 -25.85 -9.74
N ILE A 229 -5.41 -25.22 -9.40
CA ILE A 229 -5.15 -24.62 -8.09
C ILE A 229 -6.21 -23.56 -7.76
N VAL A 230 -6.49 -22.67 -8.70
CA VAL A 230 -7.52 -21.62 -8.55
C VAL A 230 -8.88 -22.21 -8.25
N ASP A 231 -9.31 -23.22 -8.98
CA ASP A 231 -10.61 -23.87 -8.75
C ASP A 231 -10.64 -24.61 -7.41
N ARG A 232 -9.54 -25.20 -6.99
CA ARG A 232 -9.44 -25.90 -5.70
C ARG A 232 -9.57 -24.95 -4.53
N ILE A 233 -8.95 -23.76 -4.59
CA ILE A 233 -8.99 -22.77 -3.50
C ILE A 233 -10.29 -21.97 -3.53
N PHE A 234 -10.73 -21.50 -4.69
CA PHE A 234 -11.76 -20.47 -4.82
C PHE A 234 -13.05 -20.96 -5.50
N GLY A 235 -13.05 -22.15 -6.09
CA GLY A 235 -14.17 -22.65 -6.91
C GLY A 235 -15.49 -22.78 -6.16
N SER A 236 -15.44 -23.07 -4.86
CA SER A 236 -16.61 -23.21 -3.97
C SER A 236 -17.17 -21.87 -3.46
N LEU A 237 -16.51 -20.74 -3.73
CA LEU A 237 -17.05 -19.43 -3.39
C LEU A 237 -18.32 -19.09 -4.17
N PRO A 238 -19.22 -18.27 -3.64
CA PRO A 238 -20.37 -17.74 -4.38
C PRO A 238 -19.96 -17.10 -5.70
N ALA A 239 -20.84 -17.19 -6.70
CA ALA A 239 -20.55 -16.61 -8.01
C ALA A 239 -20.49 -15.09 -8.00
N LYS A 240 -21.34 -14.45 -7.15
CA LYS A 240 -21.51 -12.99 -7.11
C LYS A 240 -21.42 -12.47 -5.69
N ALA A 241 -20.71 -11.34 -5.52
CA ALA A 241 -20.67 -10.57 -4.32
C ALA A 241 -21.94 -9.72 -4.13
N ASP A 242 -22.27 -9.44 -2.88
CA ASP A 242 -23.37 -8.53 -2.48
C ASP A 242 -22.78 -7.30 -1.81
N LEU A 243 -22.09 -6.46 -2.60
CA LEU A 243 -21.45 -5.26 -2.10
C LEU A 243 -22.44 -4.10 -2.01
N ALA A 244 -22.43 -3.38 -0.88
CA ALA A 244 -23.13 -2.14 -0.75
C ALA A 244 -22.50 -1.06 -1.65
N PRO A 245 -23.28 -0.25 -2.37
CA PRO A 245 -22.73 0.86 -3.14
C PRO A 245 -22.05 1.89 -2.24
N VAL A 246 -20.83 2.28 -2.60
CA VAL A 246 -20.07 3.36 -1.94
C VAL A 246 -19.94 4.51 -2.91
N ALA A 247 -20.41 5.70 -2.53
CA ALA A 247 -20.31 6.88 -3.38
C ALA A 247 -18.87 7.39 -3.49
N SER A 248 -18.50 8.01 -4.60
CA SER A 248 -17.24 8.76 -4.66
C SER A 248 -17.33 10.02 -3.81
N ALA A 249 -16.25 10.37 -3.14
CA ALA A 249 -16.19 11.55 -2.26
C ALA A 249 -14.87 12.28 -2.42
N ASN A 250 -14.94 13.62 -2.37
CA ASN A 250 -13.76 14.47 -2.24
C ASN A 250 -13.53 14.83 -0.76
N PRO A 251 -12.27 15.04 -0.33
CA PRO A 251 -11.97 15.42 1.03
C PRO A 251 -12.60 16.77 1.37
N GLN A 252 -13.26 16.84 2.53
CA GLN A 252 -13.89 18.04 3.07
C GLN A 252 -12.94 18.76 4.04
N GLY A 253 -13.36 19.94 4.49
CA GLY A 253 -12.64 20.71 5.51
C GLY A 253 -11.30 21.27 5.04
N LEU A 254 -11.08 21.37 3.73
CA LEU A 254 -9.89 21.98 3.17
C LEU A 254 -9.74 23.44 3.63
N GLY A 255 -8.51 23.88 3.84
CA GLY A 255 -8.18 25.19 4.42
C GLY A 255 -8.27 25.24 5.96
N ARG A 256 -8.70 24.15 6.64
CA ARG A 256 -8.78 24.09 8.11
C ARG A 256 -7.52 23.51 8.73
N LYS A 257 -7.21 23.99 9.94
CA LYS A 257 -6.19 23.43 10.82
C LYS A 257 -6.83 22.86 12.08
N ILE A 258 -6.59 21.60 12.37
CA ILE A 258 -7.02 20.89 13.56
C ILE A 258 -5.80 20.76 14.47
N THR A 259 -5.90 21.21 15.72
CA THR A 259 -4.85 21.05 16.73
C THR A 259 -5.38 20.18 17.86
N VAL A 260 -4.66 19.11 18.17
CA VAL A 260 -4.95 18.23 19.31
C VAL A 260 -3.81 18.37 20.31
N ASP A 261 -4.13 18.89 21.50
CA ASP A 261 -3.14 18.99 22.59
C ASP A 261 -2.87 17.59 23.14
N LEU A 262 -1.61 17.18 23.07
CA LEU A 262 -1.13 15.91 23.60
C LEU A 262 0.28 16.13 24.17
N ASP A 263 0.49 15.70 25.41
CA ASP A 263 1.79 15.82 26.09
C ASP A 263 2.75 14.75 25.58
N VAL A 264 3.43 15.05 24.48
CA VAL A 264 4.39 14.16 23.82
C VAL A 264 5.65 14.95 23.40
N PRO A 265 6.84 14.32 23.38
CA PRO A 265 8.10 14.99 23.02
C PRO A 265 8.11 15.52 21.58
N GLN A 266 7.37 14.90 20.69
CA GLN A 266 7.31 15.24 19.27
C GLN A 266 5.87 15.52 18.85
N SER A 267 5.67 16.63 18.15
CA SER A 267 4.42 16.91 17.46
C SER A 267 4.40 16.25 16.10
N VAL A 268 3.25 15.64 15.76
CA VAL A 268 2.98 15.10 14.43
C VAL A 268 2.19 16.12 13.63
N VAL A 269 2.62 16.35 12.40
CA VAL A 269 1.93 17.18 11.42
C VAL A 269 1.50 16.29 10.27
N MET A 270 0.21 16.27 9.97
CA MET A 270 -0.40 15.60 8.82
C MET A 270 -1.13 16.62 7.97
N ILE A 271 -0.85 16.63 6.69
CA ILE A 271 -1.41 17.57 5.72
C ILE A 271 -2.00 16.74 4.59
N GLY A 272 -3.17 17.10 4.11
CA GLY A 272 -3.74 16.39 2.96
C GLY A 272 -4.79 17.22 2.24
N GLY A 273 -5.02 16.87 1.00
CA GLY A 273 -5.98 17.49 0.12
C GLY A 273 -6.45 16.56 -0.99
N GLU A 274 -7.16 17.12 -1.96
CA GLU A 274 -7.59 16.39 -3.13
C GLU A 274 -6.37 15.90 -3.93
N GLY A 275 -6.38 14.65 -4.33
CA GLY A 275 -5.37 14.02 -5.18
C GLY A 275 -5.85 13.88 -6.61
N ILE A 276 -5.14 13.05 -7.37
CA ILE A 276 -5.49 12.72 -8.76
C ILE A 276 -5.80 11.24 -8.82
N ALA A 277 -6.96 10.89 -9.38
CA ALA A 277 -7.41 9.51 -9.49
C ALA A 277 -6.46 8.67 -10.37
N LEU A 278 -6.30 7.40 -10.04
CA LEU A 278 -5.34 6.51 -10.74
C LEU A 278 -5.58 6.41 -12.26
N LYS A 279 -6.86 6.48 -12.68
CA LYS A 279 -7.25 6.41 -14.10
C LYS A 279 -7.27 7.79 -14.80
N ASP A 280 -6.96 8.87 -14.09
CA ASP A 280 -6.84 10.20 -14.68
C ASP A 280 -5.57 10.25 -15.56
N PRO A 281 -5.63 10.84 -16.77
CA PRO A 281 -4.46 11.02 -17.64
C PRO A 281 -3.30 11.77 -16.96
N ASP A 282 -3.61 12.60 -15.98
CA ASP A 282 -2.64 13.37 -15.21
C ASP A 282 -1.99 12.57 -14.05
N PHE A 283 -2.39 11.31 -13.82
CA PHE A 283 -1.85 10.54 -12.71
C PHE A 283 -0.33 10.32 -12.80
N MET A 284 0.19 9.98 -13.98
CA MET A 284 1.64 9.75 -14.14
C MET A 284 2.46 11.04 -13.95
N PRO A 285 2.08 12.19 -14.52
CA PRO A 285 2.66 13.48 -14.16
C PRO A 285 2.57 13.79 -12.66
N ALA A 286 1.42 13.56 -12.02
CA ALA A 286 1.23 13.76 -10.57
C ALA A 286 2.15 12.86 -9.73
N TYR A 287 2.33 11.61 -10.16
CA TYR A 287 3.23 10.67 -9.51
C TYR A 287 4.69 11.16 -9.53
N ILE A 288 5.12 11.75 -10.65
CA ILE A 288 6.45 12.38 -10.76
C ILE A 288 6.54 13.66 -9.90
N VAL A 289 5.50 14.50 -9.89
CA VAL A 289 5.43 15.69 -9.02
C VAL A 289 5.55 15.30 -7.55
N ASN A 290 4.84 14.25 -7.13
CA ASN A 290 4.93 13.73 -5.77
C ASN A 290 6.34 13.22 -5.44
N GLU A 291 7.00 12.50 -6.35
CA GLU A 291 8.39 12.04 -6.17
C GLU A 291 9.35 13.22 -5.95
N ILE A 292 9.20 14.29 -6.72
CA ILE A 292 10.01 15.51 -6.59
C ILE A 292 9.76 16.21 -5.26
N LEU A 293 8.49 16.26 -4.82
CA LEU A 293 8.12 16.93 -3.57
C LEU A 293 8.60 16.19 -2.34
N GLY A 294 8.22 14.91 -2.19
CA GLY A 294 8.46 14.15 -0.97
C GLY A 294 8.25 12.64 -1.11
N GLY A 295 8.30 12.08 -2.32
CA GLY A 295 7.94 10.69 -2.65
C GLY A 295 8.89 9.60 -2.15
N GLY A 296 9.84 9.91 -1.25
CA GLY A 296 10.68 8.93 -0.58
C GLY A 296 12.15 8.93 -1.01
N SER A 297 12.55 9.68 -2.02
CA SER A 297 13.96 9.84 -2.36
C SER A 297 14.63 10.89 -1.48
N PHE A 298 15.92 10.69 -1.17
CA PHE A 298 16.73 11.67 -0.44
C PHE A 298 16.93 12.99 -1.22
N ALA A 299 16.61 13.00 -2.51
CA ALA A 299 16.71 14.17 -3.38
C ALA A 299 15.42 15.00 -3.46
N SER A 300 14.36 14.62 -2.73
CA SER A 300 13.09 15.35 -2.72
C SER A 300 13.21 16.71 -2.04
N ARG A 301 12.36 17.67 -2.45
CA ARG A 301 12.37 19.03 -1.90
C ARG A 301 12.12 19.08 -0.40
N LEU A 302 11.10 18.36 0.08
CA LEU A 302 10.77 18.30 1.50
C LEU A 302 11.92 17.72 2.33
N TYR A 303 12.52 16.60 1.86
CA TYR A 303 13.64 16.00 2.56
C TYR A 303 14.81 17.00 2.70
N ARG A 304 15.17 17.66 1.61
CA ARG A 304 16.24 18.66 1.61
C ARG A 304 15.94 19.84 2.55
N GLU A 305 14.77 20.46 2.42
CA GLU A 305 14.45 21.70 3.12
C GLU A 305 14.13 21.48 4.60
N VAL A 306 13.46 20.39 4.96
CA VAL A 306 13.05 20.10 6.32
C VAL A 306 14.17 19.42 7.11
N ARG A 307 14.84 18.43 6.50
CA ARG A 307 15.85 17.63 7.19
C ARG A 307 17.26 18.15 7.00
N GLU A 308 17.75 18.30 5.76
CA GLU A 308 19.16 18.60 5.51
C GLU A 308 19.51 20.05 5.83
N VAL A 309 18.71 21.01 5.35
CA VAL A 309 19.00 22.44 5.46
C VAL A 309 18.67 22.97 6.86
N ARG A 310 17.54 22.53 7.45
CA ARG A 310 17.03 23.13 8.69
C ARG A 310 17.07 22.20 9.91
N GLY A 311 17.28 20.90 9.71
CA GLY A 311 17.29 19.92 10.81
C GLY A 311 16.00 19.89 11.63
N LEU A 312 14.85 20.16 11.01
CA LEU A 312 13.57 20.28 11.70
C LEU A 312 12.95 18.92 12.03
N ALA A 313 13.11 17.95 11.14
CA ALA A 313 12.57 16.61 11.33
C ALA A 313 13.52 15.54 10.75
N TYR A 314 13.45 14.32 11.30
CA TYR A 314 14.22 13.18 10.78
C TYR A 314 13.63 12.65 9.49
N SER A 315 12.31 12.64 9.38
CA SER A 315 11.60 12.18 8.18
C SER A 315 10.46 13.13 7.82
N VAL A 316 10.30 13.33 6.55
CA VAL A 316 9.17 14.03 5.94
C VAL A 316 8.86 13.36 4.60
N TYR A 317 7.60 13.22 4.28
CA TYR A 317 7.17 12.54 3.07
C TYR A 317 5.94 13.20 2.44
N SER A 318 5.72 12.91 1.17
CA SER A 318 4.44 13.10 0.51
C SER A 318 4.05 11.84 -0.26
N ALA A 319 2.76 11.61 -0.45
CA ALA A 319 2.20 10.45 -1.12
C ALA A 319 0.93 10.79 -1.88
N LEU A 320 0.71 10.14 -3.01
CA LEU A 320 -0.60 10.02 -3.63
C LEU A 320 -1.27 8.76 -3.10
N ILE A 321 -2.50 8.87 -2.67
CA ILE A 321 -3.31 7.75 -2.18
C ILE A 321 -4.55 7.62 -3.08
N PRO A 322 -4.44 6.87 -4.17
CA PRO A 322 -5.58 6.55 -5.00
C PRO A 322 -6.42 5.48 -4.32
N LEU A 323 -7.65 5.82 -3.96
CA LEU A 323 -8.65 4.92 -3.42
C LEU A 323 -9.72 4.65 -4.47
N ASN A 324 -10.54 3.63 -4.26
CA ASN A 324 -11.62 3.32 -5.21
C ASN A 324 -12.66 4.44 -5.30
N HIS A 325 -12.89 5.16 -4.18
CA HIS A 325 -13.95 6.17 -4.05
C HIS A 325 -13.41 7.57 -3.73
N ALA A 326 -12.10 7.77 -3.70
CA ALA A 326 -11.45 9.08 -3.50
C ALA A 326 -10.02 9.06 -4.04
N ALA A 327 -9.47 10.23 -4.29
CA ALA A 327 -8.04 10.38 -4.56
C ALA A 327 -7.47 11.45 -3.63
N LEU A 328 -6.34 11.17 -2.98
CA LEU A 328 -5.75 12.05 -2.00
C LEU A 328 -4.30 12.37 -2.33
N PHE A 329 -3.91 13.59 -2.02
CA PHE A 329 -2.55 13.99 -1.76
C PHE A 329 -2.35 14.07 -0.25
N MET A 330 -1.31 13.44 0.28
CA MET A 330 -0.99 13.46 1.71
C MET A 330 0.48 13.80 1.92
N SER A 331 0.78 14.53 3.01
CA SER A 331 2.14 14.77 3.49
C SER A 331 2.17 14.64 5.01
N GLY A 332 3.29 14.18 5.55
CA GLY A 332 3.41 13.98 6.98
C GLY A 332 4.85 14.09 7.48
N THR A 333 4.97 14.52 8.74
CA THR A 333 6.25 14.60 9.46
C THR A 333 6.04 14.58 10.97
N ALA A 334 7.09 14.21 11.70
CA ALA A 334 7.15 14.36 13.15
C ALA A 334 8.36 15.23 13.50
N THR A 335 8.15 16.21 14.37
CA THR A 335 9.14 17.21 14.76
C THR A 335 9.05 17.51 16.24
N ARG A 336 10.06 18.18 16.82
CA ARG A 336 9.96 18.66 18.21
C ARG A 336 8.79 19.65 18.35
N GLY A 337 8.10 19.61 19.49
CA GLY A 337 6.92 20.45 19.74
C GLY A 337 7.18 21.95 19.53
N ASP A 338 8.34 22.47 19.99
CA ASP A 338 8.74 23.86 19.80
C ASP A 338 9.07 24.25 18.35
N ARG A 339 9.20 23.26 17.45
CA ARG A 339 9.51 23.44 16.02
C ARG A 339 8.32 23.16 15.10
N ALA A 340 7.18 22.71 15.65
CA ALA A 340 6.05 22.27 14.84
C ALA A 340 5.49 23.38 13.92
N GLY A 341 5.39 24.61 14.40
CA GLY A 341 4.98 25.78 13.59
C GLY A 341 5.92 26.03 12.43
N GLN A 342 7.22 26.13 12.71
CA GLN A 342 8.25 26.35 11.70
C GLN A 342 8.29 25.20 10.66
N THR A 343 8.13 23.96 11.11
CA THR A 343 8.12 22.79 10.21
C THR A 343 6.92 22.83 9.28
N LEU A 344 5.74 23.15 9.80
CA LEU A 344 4.53 23.29 8.99
C LEU A 344 4.71 24.40 7.94
N GLU A 345 5.19 25.58 8.33
CA GLU A 345 5.43 26.69 7.40
C GLU A 345 6.39 26.30 6.26
N VAL A 346 7.47 25.57 6.57
CA VAL A 346 8.41 25.09 5.55
C VAL A 346 7.76 24.10 4.60
N VAL A 347 6.96 23.15 5.11
CA VAL A 347 6.26 22.16 4.27
C VAL A 347 5.23 22.84 3.37
N GLU A 348 4.41 23.73 3.92
CA GLU A 348 3.41 24.48 3.15
C GLU A 348 4.09 25.38 2.10
N HIS A 349 5.18 26.06 2.46
CA HIS A 349 5.95 26.86 1.53
C HIS A 349 6.47 26.04 0.34
N GLU A 350 7.03 24.86 0.57
CA GLU A 350 7.55 24.02 -0.49
C GLU A 350 6.42 23.46 -1.40
N ILE A 351 5.26 23.13 -0.81
CA ILE A 351 4.08 22.72 -1.57
C ILE A 351 3.64 23.86 -2.51
N HIS A 352 3.47 25.07 -1.98
CA HIS A 352 3.06 26.23 -2.77
C HIS A 352 4.13 26.62 -3.80
N ARG A 353 5.40 26.63 -3.43
CA ARG A 353 6.50 26.92 -4.37
C ARG A 353 6.52 25.95 -5.55
N LEU A 354 6.29 24.64 -5.29
CA LEU A 354 6.21 23.66 -6.38
C LEU A 354 4.96 23.87 -7.25
N ALA A 355 3.84 24.27 -6.68
CA ALA A 355 2.62 24.61 -7.42
C ALA A 355 2.83 25.81 -8.35
N GLU A 356 3.48 26.86 -7.86
CA GLU A 356 3.68 28.14 -8.59
C GLU A 356 4.77 28.04 -9.66
N THR A 357 5.95 27.53 -9.29
CA THR A 357 7.12 27.53 -10.19
C THR A 357 7.25 26.26 -11.02
N GLY A 358 6.60 25.18 -10.58
CA GLY A 358 6.78 23.85 -11.12
C GLY A 358 8.16 23.24 -10.84
N PRO A 359 8.41 22.02 -11.32
CA PRO A 359 9.72 21.37 -11.27
C PRO A 359 10.71 21.97 -12.28
N THR A 360 12.01 21.81 -12.00
CA THR A 360 13.08 22.09 -12.98
C THR A 360 13.30 20.89 -13.91
N VAL A 361 14.06 21.09 -14.99
CA VAL A 361 14.44 20.03 -15.93
C VAL A 361 15.25 18.94 -15.22
N GLU A 362 16.16 19.35 -14.33
CA GLU A 362 17.02 18.43 -13.58
C GLU A 362 16.23 17.61 -12.54
N GLU A 363 15.25 18.22 -11.86
CA GLU A 363 14.35 17.51 -10.93
C GLU A 363 13.54 16.46 -11.69
N LEU A 364 12.97 16.80 -12.83
CA LEU A 364 12.23 15.87 -13.69
C LEU A 364 13.11 14.71 -14.13
N ALA A 365 14.32 14.99 -14.62
CA ALA A 365 15.25 13.96 -15.09
C ALA A 365 15.65 12.99 -13.97
N ARG A 366 15.97 13.50 -12.76
CA ARG A 366 16.29 12.68 -11.58
C ARG A 366 15.11 11.83 -11.14
N ALA A 367 13.91 12.42 -11.05
CA ALA A 367 12.70 11.69 -10.64
C ALA A 367 12.38 10.55 -11.62
N LYS A 368 12.44 10.78 -12.94
CA LYS A 368 12.26 9.74 -13.95
C LYS A 368 13.29 8.61 -13.80
N SER A 369 14.57 8.97 -13.65
CA SER A 369 15.65 7.99 -13.48
C SER A 369 15.41 7.13 -12.24
N TYR A 370 15.10 7.74 -11.12
CA TYR A 370 14.80 7.04 -9.87
C TYR A 370 13.57 6.13 -9.98
N LEU A 371 12.45 6.64 -10.48
CA LEU A 371 11.21 5.89 -10.63
C LEU A 371 11.35 4.69 -11.58
N LYS A 372 12.14 4.81 -12.64
CA LYS A 372 12.42 3.69 -13.56
C LYS A 372 13.35 2.66 -12.93
N GLY A 373 14.42 3.11 -12.28
CA GLY A 373 15.41 2.22 -11.68
C GLY A 373 14.89 1.45 -10.47
N SER A 374 14.13 2.13 -9.58
CA SER A 374 13.58 1.51 -8.37
C SER A 374 12.41 0.56 -8.63
N TYR A 375 11.79 0.61 -9.80
CA TYR A 375 10.63 -0.22 -10.12
C TYR A 375 10.94 -1.71 -10.11
N ALA A 376 12.14 -2.10 -10.58
CA ALA A 376 12.57 -3.50 -10.58
C ALA A 376 12.63 -4.12 -9.17
N LEU A 377 12.87 -3.32 -8.13
CA LEU A 377 12.92 -3.79 -6.74
C LEU A 377 11.56 -4.23 -6.18
N ARG A 378 10.48 -3.97 -6.90
CA ARG A 378 9.13 -4.45 -6.55
C ARG A 378 8.88 -5.89 -6.97
N PHE A 379 9.82 -6.51 -7.71
CA PHE A 379 9.70 -7.83 -8.30
C PHE A 379 10.87 -8.76 -7.89
N ASP A 380 11.48 -8.52 -6.72
CA ASP A 380 12.66 -9.25 -6.24
C ASP A 380 12.33 -10.57 -5.52
N THR A 381 11.07 -10.78 -5.12
CA THR A 381 10.61 -12.02 -4.47
C THR A 381 9.27 -12.47 -5.05
N SER A 382 9.00 -13.79 -4.98
CA SER A 382 7.74 -14.37 -5.47
C SER A 382 6.52 -13.73 -4.81
N SER A 383 6.55 -13.47 -3.50
CA SER A 383 5.45 -12.81 -2.79
C SER A 383 5.24 -11.37 -3.27
N LYS A 384 6.31 -10.58 -3.47
CA LYS A 384 6.17 -9.22 -4.01
C LYS A 384 5.63 -9.23 -5.43
N ILE A 385 6.07 -10.17 -6.28
CA ILE A 385 5.54 -10.32 -7.63
C ILE A 385 4.03 -10.63 -7.55
N ALA A 386 3.62 -11.65 -6.78
CA ALA A 386 2.21 -12.02 -6.62
C ALA A 386 1.35 -10.83 -6.16
N SER A 387 1.83 -10.09 -5.14
CA SER A 387 1.17 -8.89 -4.64
C SER A 387 1.04 -7.79 -5.69
N GLN A 388 2.10 -7.54 -6.50
CA GLN A 388 2.03 -6.56 -7.60
C GLN A 388 1.03 -6.99 -8.68
N LEU A 389 0.95 -8.30 -9.00
CA LEU A 389 -0.04 -8.81 -9.96
C LEU A 389 -1.47 -8.54 -9.49
N VAL A 390 -1.75 -8.78 -8.20
CA VAL A 390 -3.06 -8.49 -7.60
C VAL A 390 -3.36 -7.00 -7.63
N GLN A 391 -2.41 -6.15 -7.20
CA GLN A 391 -2.62 -4.70 -7.16
C GLN A 391 -2.90 -4.13 -8.56
N ILE A 392 -2.15 -4.55 -9.59
CA ILE A 392 -2.36 -4.11 -10.97
C ILE A 392 -3.76 -4.52 -11.47
N GLN A 393 -4.24 -5.72 -11.10
CA GLN A 393 -5.60 -6.16 -11.41
C GLN A 393 -6.67 -5.39 -10.64
N MET A 394 -6.45 -5.10 -9.35
CA MET A 394 -7.37 -4.31 -8.52
C MET A 394 -7.51 -2.89 -9.06
N ASP A 395 -6.43 -2.34 -9.59
CA ASP A 395 -6.33 -1.00 -10.17
C ASP A 395 -6.83 -0.95 -11.64
N ASP A 396 -7.17 -2.10 -12.24
CA ASP A 396 -7.59 -2.26 -13.65
C ASP A 396 -6.58 -1.65 -14.65
N LEU A 397 -5.28 -1.81 -14.41
CA LEU A 397 -4.21 -1.20 -15.23
C LEU A 397 -3.85 -2.03 -16.48
N GLY A 398 -4.33 -3.29 -16.55
CA GLY A 398 -4.03 -4.21 -17.64
C GLY A 398 -2.76 -5.03 -17.43
N ILE A 399 -2.74 -6.23 -18.05
CA ILE A 399 -1.68 -7.23 -17.86
C ILE A 399 -0.31 -6.77 -18.40
N ASP A 400 -0.31 -5.86 -19.35
CA ASP A 400 0.87 -5.26 -19.97
C ASP A 400 1.49 -4.11 -19.16
N TYR A 401 0.84 -3.70 -18.06
CA TYR A 401 1.25 -2.52 -17.30
C TYR A 401 2.71 -2.59 -16.82
N ILE A 402 3.17 -3.77 -16.38
CA ILE A 402 4.55 -3.95 -15.92
C ILE A 402 5.54 -3.57 -17.03
N LYS A 403 5.28 -4.00 -18.26
CA LYS A 403 6.14 -3.72 -19.42
C LYS A 403 6.09 -2.25 -19.86
N ARG A 404 4.89 -1.62 -19.85
CA ARG A 404 4.70 -0.25 -20.38
C ARG A 404 4.90 0.87 -19.36
N ARG A 405 4.90 0.56 -18.05
CA ARG A 405 4.95 1.58 -16.97
C ARG A 405 6.14 2.52 -17.10
N ASN A 406 7.33 2.00 -17.40
CA ASN A 406 8.53 2.83 -17.55
C ASN A 406 8.45 3.75 -18.78
N SER A 407 7.80 3.32 -19.86
CA SER A 407 7.53 4.17 -21.02
C SER A 407 6.53 5.28 -20.69
N LEU A 408 5.52 5.01 -19.86
CA LEU A 408 4.60 6.03 -19.36
C LEU A 408 5.33 7.11 -18.53
N VAL A 409 6.26 6.71 -17.67
CA VAL A 409 7.11 7.67 -16.92
C VAL A 409 7.97 8.50 -17.88
N GLU A 410 8.56 7.87 -18.89
CA GLU A 410 9.44 8.54 -19.84
C GLU A 410 8.68 9.56 -20.71
N ALA A 411 7.47 9.27 -21.10
CA ALA A 411 6.64 10.11 -21.95
C ALA A 411 6.23 11.44 -21.29
N VAL A 412 6.26 11.56 -19.96
CA VAL A 412 5.85 12.79 -19.26
C VAL A 412 6.80 13.93 -19.57
N THR A 413 6.27 15.07 -19.98
CA THR A 413 7.05 16.28 -20.33
C THR A 413 7.18 17.25 -19.16
N LEU A 414 8.08 18.22 -19.27
CA LEU A 414 8.21 19.31 -18.29
C LEU A 414 6.93 20.16 -18.23
N ALA A 415 6.25 20.36 -19.35
CA ALA A 415 4.99 21.09 -19.41
C ALA A 415 3.89 20.35 -18.62
N ASP A 416 3.82 19.00 -18.72
CA ASP A 416 2.85 18.20 -18.00
C ASP A 416 3.07 18.31 -16.48
N VAL A 417 4.30 18.12 -15.99
CA VAL A 417 4.57 18.18 -14.56
C VAL A 417 4.36 19.59 -13.99
N LYS A 418 4.63 20.66 -14.74
CA LYS A 418 4.33 22.03 -14.31
C LYS A 418 2.83 22.29 -14.21
N ARG A 419 2.07 21.91 -15.22
CA ARG A 419 0.61 22.02 -15.22
C ARG A 419 -0.03 21.22 -14.09
N VAL A 420 0.44 19.99 -13.91
CA VAL A 420 -0.11 19.08 -12.91
C VAL A 420 0.34 19.42 -11.49
N ALA A 421 1.56 19.97 -11.29
CA ALA A 421 1.97 20.50 -10.00
C ALA A 421 0.99 21.59 -9.52
N LYS A 422 0.61 22.51 -10.39
CA LYS A 422 -0.40 23.52 -10.07
C LYS A 422 -1.76 22.87 -9.76
N ARG A 423 -2.26 21.98 -10.63
CA ARG A 423 -3.54 21.29 -10.43
C ARG A 423 -3.60 20.53 -9.10
N LEU A 424 -2.53 19.83 -8.73
CA LEU A 424 -2.48 18.95 -7.55
C LEU A 424 -2.30 19.73 -6.24
N LEU A 425 -1.49 20.80 -6.25
CA LEU A 425 -0.95 21.42 -5.05
C LEU A 425 -1.49 22.84 -4.78
N ASP A 426 -2.24 23.45 -5.71
CA ASP A 426 -2.83 24.79 -5.57
C ASP A 426 -4.19 24.75 -4.84
N GLY A 427 -4.68 23.55 -4.49
CA GLY A 427 -5.91 23.35 -3.71
C GLY A 427 -5.71 23.61 -2.23
N GLY A 428 -6.82 23.84 -1.52
CA GLY A 428 -6.80 23.95 -0.07
C GLY A 428 -6.33 22.64 0.59
N LEU A 429 -5.67 22.75 1.73
CA LEU A 429 -5.16 21.61 2.48
C LEU A 429 -5.82 21.52 3.86
N LEU A 430 -6.19 20.33 4.29
CA LEU A 430 -6.59 20.04 5.66
C LEU A 430 -5.33 19.65 6.46
N VAL A 431 -5.07 20.39 7.53
CA VAL A 431 -3.91 20.21 8.39
C VAL A 431 -4.34 19.66 9.74
N THR A 432 -3.69 18.63 10.23
CA THR A 432 -3.83 18.14 11.59
C THR A 432 -2.49 18.17 12.30
N VAL A 433 -2.44 18.83 13.48
CA VAL A 433 -1.25 18.88 14.35
C VAL A 433 -1.61 18.25 15.69
N VAL A 434 -0.83 17.24 16.10
CA VAL A 434 -1.00 16.56 17.38
C VAL A 434 0.27 16.72 18.20
N GLY A 435 0.15 17.27 19.40
CA GLY A 435 1.26 17.58 20.28
C GLY A 435 1.05 18.93 20.98
N ARG A 436 2.09 19.46 21.59
CA ARG A 436 2.11 20.82 22.17
C ARG A 436 2.98 21.74 21.32
N PRO A 437 2.49 22.27 20.19
CA PRO A 437 3.21 23.29 19.45
C PRO A 437 3.38 24.51 20.35
N ALA A 438 4.59 25.08 20.42
CA ALA A 438 4.78 26.35 21.09
C ALA A 438 3.79 27.39 20.52
N VAL A 439 3.07 28.05 21.39
CA VAL A 439 2.17 29.15 20.99
C VAL A 439 3.05 30.24 20.41
N THR A 440 2.98 30.44 19.09
CA THR A 440 3.56 31.62 18.48
C THR A 440 2.75 32.82 19.04
N THR A 441 3.26 33.47 20.06
CA THR A 441 2.72 34.74 20.52
C THR A 441 2.89 35.71 19.35
N ALA A 442 1.89 35.88 18.55
CA ALA A 442 1.81 36.99 17.62
C ALA A 442 1.93 38.26 18.43
N ASN A 443 2.92 39.02 18.09
CA ASN A 443 3.39 40.26 18.70
C ASN A 443 2.21 41.21 18.98
N THR A 444 1.69 41.23 20.21
CA THR A 444 0.82 42.30 20.73
C THR A 444 1.74 43.40 21.30
N ALA A 445 2.62 43.91 20.46
CA ALA A 445 3.42 45.08 20.74
C ALA A 445 3.08 46.17 19.72
N ALA A 446 1.88 46.76 19.89
CA ALA A 446 1.57 48.06 19.32
C ALA A 446 0.29 48.59 19.96
N LYS A 447 0.42 49.18 21.19
CA LYS A 447 -0.34 50.34 21.62
C LYS A 447 0.01 50.63 23.07
N GLY A 448 0.85 51.56 23.26
CA GLY A 448 1.24 52.13 24.58
C GLY A 448 2.29 53.20 24.37
N GLY A 449 1.86 54.38 24.01
CA GLY A 449 2.68 55.57 23.88
C GLY A 449 1.83 56.71 23.39
#